data_6854ecc909b41fe217301e1a7840aad5
#
_entry.id   6854ecc909b41fe217301e1a7840aad5
#
_cell.length_a   1.000
_cell.length_b   1.000
_cell.length_c   1.000
_cell.angle_alpha   90.00
_cell.angle_beta   90.00
_cell.angle_gamma   90.00
#
_symmetry.space_group_name_H-M   'P 1'
#
loop_
_entity.id
_entity.type
_entity.pdbx_description
1 polymer ?
#
loop_
_entity_poly.entity_id
_entity_poly.type
_entity_poly.pdbx_seq_one_letter_code
_entity_poly.pdbx_strand_id
1 'polypeptide(L)'
;NQKLWTTTLVLIIYFMMTNVMIYGLSDTTLDVFSSFRAIMAGASGSIMHLGIGPIVTGSIIMQLFSGAKIIQLDLQDSADKQLYQGVQKILVLIMIPIESIPQVYGFLDPSPSLILDYGEGWAGAIIVFQLFLGSLLVFLLDELVSKWGIGSGISLFIAAGVAQSTFVGTLSPLATVEGQPLSFENPPSGTLPMIFYTLRTASNSQLVQENGFEMMLLEHANPIVALVSSIIVFLVVAYAESSKLELPLTHGKVRGHRGQYPIRLVYASNIPVILMAALLANVNMFTLLFHSHPTLSTVPILGSNGAWSQSEWFGSYYEGSTTPHDGFAWYSSMVGGVSDWLIPLLNQQGDVH
;
A
#
# COMPACT_ATOMS: atom_id res chain seq x y z
N ASN A 1 25.35 12.16 14.15
CA ASN A 1 24.36 11.97 15.24
C ASN A 1 23.04 12.72 15.02
N GLN A 2 23.05 13.97 14.49
CA GLN A 2 21.82 14.73 14.22
C GLN A 2 20.86 14.02 13.26
N LYS A 3 21.37 13.54 12.11
CA LYS A 3 20.54 12.80 11.12
C LYS A 3 19.84 11.58 11.70
N LEU A 4 20.55 10.82 12.51
CA LEU A 4 19.98 9.62 13.16
C LEU A 4 18.91 10.00 14.17
N TRP A 5 19.12 11.04 14.97
CA TRP A 5 18.12 11.53 15.91
C TRP A 5 16.85 12.02 15.22
N THR A 6 17.00 12.81 14.14
CA THR A 6 15.85 13.28 13.35
C THR A 6 15.06 12.11 12.77
N THR A 7 15.75 11.13 12.15
CA THR A 7 15.10 9.95 11.58
C THR A 7 14.36 9.14 12.64
N THR A 8 14.98 8.89 13.80
CA THR A 8 14.35 8.16 14.91
C THR A 8 13.14 8.90 15.46
N LEU A 9 13.24 10.22 15.65
CA LEU A 9 12.12 11.03 16.14
C LEU A 9 10.94 10.99 15.16
N VAL A 10 11.21 11.13 13.86
CA VAL A 10 10.17 11.05 12.82
C VAL A 10 9.50 9.69 12.81
N LEU A 11 10.26 8.60 12.95
CA LEU A 11 9.69 7.25 13.04
C LEU A 11 8.81 7.07 14.29
N ILE A 12 9.22 7.60 15.43
CA ILE A 12 8.39 7.57 16.65
C ILE A 12 7.08 8.31 16.41
N ILE A 13 7.11 9.51 15.85
CA ILE A 13 5.88 10.28 15.52
C ILE A 13 5.02 9.50 14.54
N TYR A 14 5.62 8.93 13.49
CA TYR A 14 4.92 8.11 12.51
C TYR A 14 4.17 6.94 13.18
N PHE A 15 4.86 6.15 14.00
CA PHE A 15 4.22 5.02 14.71
C PHE A 15 3.19 5.47 15.75
N MET A 16 3.36 6.62 16.37
CA MET A 16 2.31 7.19 17.23
C MET A 16 1.06 7.54 16.41
N MET A 17 1.21 8.16 15.25
CA MET A 17 0.10 8.55 14.38
C MET A 17 -0.66 7.34 13.80
N THR A 18 0.01 6.22 13.51
CA THR A 18 -0.66 5.00 13.03
C THR A 18 -1.61 4.40 14.07
N ASN A 19 -1.44 4.73 15.35
CA ASN A 19 -2.28 4.26 16.45
C ASN A 19 -3.35 5.28 16.89
N VAL A 20 -3.37 6.48 16.29
CA VAL A 20 -4.40 7.49 16.60
C VAL A 20 -5.57 7.26 15.65
N MET A 21 -6.68 6.73 16.19
CA MET A 21 -7.89 6.47 15.42
C MET A 21 -8.61 7.77 15.04
N ILE A 22 -9.28 7.76 13.89
CA ILE A 22 -10.11 8.87 13.41
C ILE A 22 -11.33 8.98 14.33
N TYR A 23 -11.59 10.16 14.85
CA TYR A 23 -12.76 10.43 15.65
C TYR A 23 -14.04 10.37 14.82
N GLY A 24 -15.03 9.62 15.29
CA GLY A 24 -16.33 9.54 14.65
C GLY A 24 -16.40 8.61 13.45
N LEU A 25 -15.48 7.65 13.32
CA LEU A 25 -15.56 6.58 12.34
C LEU A 25 -16.42 5.42 12.86
N SER A 26 -17.17 4.77 11.97
CA SER A 26 -17.95 3.56 12.31
C SER A 26 -17.05 2.32 12.34
N ASP A 27 -17.37 1.35 13.18
CA ASP A 27 -16.66 0.05 13.24
C ASP A 27 -16.91 -0.82 12.00
N THR A 28 -17.91 -0.48 11.18
CA THR A 28 -18.30 -1.21 9.96
C THR A 28 -17.59 -0.72 8.69
N THR A 29 -16.59 0.14 8.82
CA THR A 29 -15.88 0.69 7.66
C THR A 29 -15.13 -0.37 6.88
N LEU A 30 -15.27 -0.34 5.54
CA LEU A 30 -14.61 -1.26 4.64
C LEU A 30 -13.16 -0.81 4.36
N ASP A 31 -12.18 -1.70 4.54
CA ASP A 31 -10.80 -1.42 4.18
C ASP A 31 -10.50 -1.82 2.74
N VAL A 32 -10.78 -0.91 1.82
CA VAL A 32 -10.56 -1.08 0.37
C VAL A 32 -9.08 -1.22 0.03
N PHE A 33 -8.19 -0.66 0.84
CA PHE A 33 -6.76 -0.60 0.58
C PHE A 33 -5.94 -1.66 1.30
N SER A 34 -6.56 -2.67 1.89
CA SER A 34 -5.86 -3.70 2.68
C SER A 34 -4.64 -4.28 1.95
N SER A 35 -4.77 -4.59 0.66
CA SER A 35 -3.69 -5.15 -0.17
C SER A 35 -2.55 -4.17 -0.46
N PHE A 36 -2.84 -2.87 -0.52
CA PHE A 36 -1.86 -1.83 -0.85
C PHE A 36 -1.32 -1.10 0.38
N ARG A 37 -1.88 -1.37 1.55
CA ARG A 37 -1.62 -0.61 2.77
C ARG A 37 -0.16 -0.63 3.20
N ALA A 38 0.51 -1.76 3.05
CA ALA A 38 1.94 -1.87 3.33
C ALA A 38 2.79 -0.95 2.44
N ILE A 39 2.41 -0.81 1.15
CA ILE A 39 3.12 0.04 0.18
C ILE A 39 2.79 1.52 0.42
N MET A 40 1.55 1.83 0.80
CA MET A 40 1.12 3.20 1.08
C MET A 40 1.55 3.70 2.46
N ALA A 41 2.15 2.84 3.28
CA ALA A 41 2.55 3.17 4.66
C ALA A 41 1.40 3.77 5.48
N GLY A 42 0.17 3.29 5.25
CA GLY A 42 -1.04 3.72 5.92
C GLY A 42 -1.52 2.73 6.97
N ALA A 43 -2.38 3.18 7.88
CA ALA A 43 -3.03 2.34 8.88
C ALA A 43 -4.55 2.55 8.84
N SER A 44 -5.31 1.46 8.68
CA SER A 44 -6.77 1.52 8.56
C SER A 44 -7.41 2.20 9.75
N GLY A 45 -8.37 3.09 9.49
CA GLY A 45 -9.12 3.79 10.54
C GLY A 45 -8.32 4.80 11.35
N SER A 46 -7.00 4.94 11.11
CA SER A 46 -6.16 5.92 11.79
C SER A 46 -6.05 7.24 11.01
N ILE A 47 -5.51 8.27 11.67
CA ILE A 47 -5.18 9.55 11.02
C ILE A 47 -4.21 9.34 9.84
N MET A 48 -3.43 8.23 9.86
CA MET A 48 -2.53 7.80 8.79
C MET A 48 -3.24 6.94 7.72
N HIS A 49 -4.55 7.01 7.60
CA HIS A 49 -5.33 6.18 6.67
C HIS A 49 -4.88 6.32 5.22
N LEU A 50 -4.64 7.54 4.73
CA LEU A 50 -4.11 7.80 3.40
C LEU A 50 -2.61 7.46 3.27
N GLY A 51 -1.87 7.48 4.37
CA GLY A 51 -0.42 7.25 4.36
C GLY A 51 0.33 8.23 3.46
N ILE A 52 1.24 7.69 2.63
CA ILE A 52 2.03 8.45 1.66
C ILE A 52 1.34 8.57 0.28
N GLY A 53 0.11 8.04 0.11
CA GLY A 53 -0.61 8.02 -1.16
C GLY A 53 -0.59 9.36 -1.89
N PRO A 54 -1.11 10.45 -1.30
CA PRO A 54 -1.16 11.77 -1.95
C PRO A 54 0.21 12.31 -2.34
N ILE A 55 1.27 11.98 -1.57
CA ILE A 55 2.64 12.42 -1.85
C ILE A 55 3.18 11.71 -3.10
N VAL A 56 2.95 10.41 -3.17
CA VAL A 56 3.36 9.58 -4.31
C VAL A 56 2.61 9.98 -5.56
N THR A 57 1.28 10.13 -5.48
CA THR A 57 0.43 10.52 -6.62
C THR A 57 0.78 11.90 -7.15
N GLY A 58 0.98 12.88 -6.29
CA GLY A 58 1.45 14.21 -6.69
C GLY A 58 2.82 14.17 -7.38
N SER A 59 3.70 13.31 -6.90
CA SER A 59 5.02 13.10 -7.52
C SER A 59 4.93 12.45 -8.90
N ILE A 60 4.02 11.46 -9.08
CA ILE A 60 3.78 10.81 -10.37
C ILE A 60 3.27 11.81 -11.39
N ILE A 61 2.26 12.60 -11.04
CA ILE A 61 1.66 13.59 -11.93
C ILE A 61 2.74 14.56 -12.41
N MET A 62 3.60 15.04 -11.51
CA MET A 62 4.68 15.96 -11.86
C MET A 62 5.73 15.30 -12.76
N GLN A 63 6.09 14.04 -12.50
CA GLN A 63 7.00 13.26 -13.34
C GLN A 63 6.41 13.02 -14.74
N LEU A 64 5.12 12.71 -14.85
CA LEU A 64 4.44 12.53 -16.12
C LEU A 64 4.42 13.84 -16.93
N PHE A 65 4.10 14.96 -16.31
CA PHE A 65 4.05 16.26 -16.99
C PHE A 65 5.43 16.71 -17.47
N SER A 66 6.46 16.47 -16.67
CA SER A 66 7.85 16.75 -17.05
C SER A 66 8.36 15.77 -18.09
N GLY A 67 8.09 14.48 -17.96
CA GLY A 67 8.51 13.42 -18.89
C GLY A 67 7.83 13.54 -20.25
N ALA A 68 6.54 13.88 -20.29
CA ALA A 68 5.79 14.14 -21.51
C ALA A 68 6.10 15.52 -22.14
N LYS A 69 7.00 16.31 -21.52
CA LYS A 69 7.34 17.67 -21.94
C LYS A 69 6.13 18.61 -22.04
N ILE A 70 5.07 18.35 -21.30
CA ILE A 70 3.92 19.27 -21.17
C ILE A 70 4.41 20.52 -20.43
N ILE A 71 5.22 20.34 -19.38
CA ILE A 71 5.93 21.40 -18.69
C ILE A 71 7.41 21.28 -19.10
N GLN A 72 7.90 22.30 -19.80
CA GLN A 72 9.28 22.35 -20.27
C GLN A 72 10.15 22.93 -19.16
N LEU A 73 10.67 22.07 -18.29
CA LEU A 73 11.62 22.44 -17.23
C LEU A 73 12.96 21.74 -17.49
N ASP A 74 14.04 22.49 -17.41
CA ASP A 74 15.39 21.94 -17.45
C ASP A 74 15.84 21.60 -16.03
N LEU A 75 15.73 20.32 -15.65
CA LEU A 75 16.12 19.86 -14.31
C LEU A 75 17.65 19.96 -14.05
N GLN A 76 18.44 20.37 -15.05
CA GLN A 76 19.85 20.70 -14.84
C GLN A 76 20.04 22.12 -14.30
N ASP A 77 19.08 23.03 -14.57
CA ASP A 77 19.09 24.36 -13.99
C ASP A 77 18.54 24.38 -12.56
N SER A 78 19.21 25.12 -11.68
CA SER A 78 18.85 25.22 -10.27
C SER A 78 17.52 25.94 -10.05
N ALA A 79 17.16 26.91 -10.91
CA ALA A 79 15.91 27.66 -10.83
C ALA A 79 14.72 26.78 -11.21
N ASP A 80 14.83 26.07 -12.32
CA ASP A 80 13.79 25.14 -12.80
C ASP A 80 13.58 23.97 -11.86
N LYS A 81 14.65 23.48 -11.24
CA LYS A 81 14.57 22.44 -10.20
C LYS A 81 13.82 22.92 -8.96
N GLN A 82 14.03 24.16 -8.53
CA GLN A 82 13.26 24.73 -7.40
C GLN A 82 11.80 24.92 -7.77
N LEU A 83 11.49 25.36 -9.00
CA LEU A 83 10.14 25.49 -9.49
C LEU A 83 9.44 24.13 -9.55
N TYR A 84 10.13 23.10 -10.08
CA TYR A 84 9.62 21.71 -10.10
C TYR A 84 9.23 21.23 -8.69
N GLN A 85 10.11 21.40 -7.70
CA GLN A 85 9.85 21.01 -6.32
C GLN A 85 8.70 21.83 -5.70
N GLY A 86 8.59 23.11 -6.02
CA GLY A 86 7.50 23.96 -5.54
C GLY A 86 6.13 23.52 -6.08
N VAL A 87 6.04 23.28 -7.38
CA VAL A 87 4.81 22.79 -8.03
C VAL A 87 4.44 21.40 -7.51
N GLN A 88 5.40 20.50 -7.35
CA GLN A 88 5.18 19.17 -6.77
C GLN A 88 4.54 19.27 -5.37
N LYS A 89 5.00 20.16 -4.51
CA LYS A 89 4.43 20.38 -3.17
C LYS A 89 2.99 20.86 -3.22
N ILE A 90 2.67 21.78 -4.14
CA ILE A 90 1.31 22.26 -4.34
C ILE A 90 0.41 21.12 -4.83
N LEU A 91 0.90 20.31 -5.79
CA LEU A 91 0.16 19.14 -6.27
C LEU A 91 -0.14 18.15 -5.13
N VAL A 92 0.82 17.86 -4.26
CA VAL A 92 0.59 17.00 -3.08
C VAL A 92 -0.53 17.57 -2.21
N LEU A 93 -0.52 18.86 -1.90
CA LEU A 93 -1.57 19.51 -1.10
C LEU A 93 -2.95 19.45 -1.76
N ILE A 94 -3.01 19.49 -3.09
CA ILE A 94 -4.26 19.34 -3.85
C ILE A 94 -4.71 17.87 -3.87
N MET A 95 -3.77 16.92 -3.96
CA MET A 95 -4.09 15.50 -3.99
C MET A 95 -4.65 14.99 -2.66
N ILE A 96 -4.27 15.56 -1.52
CA ILE A 96 -4.82 15.16 -0.22
C ILE A 96 -6.36 15.24 -0.19
N PRO A 97 -7.02 16.37 -0.49
CA PRO A 97 -8.49 16.40 -0.55
C PRO A 97 -9.06 15.56 -1.71
N ILE A 98 -8.38 15.46 -2.85
CA ILE A 98 -8.85 14.65 -3.98
C ILE A 98 -8.91 13.17 -3.61
N GLU A 99 -8.00 12.67 -2.77
CA GLU A 99 -8.02 11.29 -2.31
C GLU A 99 -8.86 11.09 -1.03
N SER A 100 -8.93 12.07 -0.12
CA SER A 100 -9.67 11.94 1.14
C SER A 100 -11.18 12.05 0.96
N ILE A 101 -11.67 12.97 0.12
CA ILE A 101 -13.11 13.18 -0.09
C ILE A 101 -13.79 11.91 -0.62
N PRO A 102 -13.30 11.27 -1.72
CA PRO A 102 -13.90 10.03 -2.20
C PRO A 102 -13.89 8.89 -1.18
N GLN A 103 -12.85 8.79 -0.36
CA GLN A 103 -12.77 7.74 0.66
C GLN A 103 -13.82 7.91 1.75
N VAL A 104 -14.04 9.14 2.21
CA VAL A 104 -15.03 9.42 3.27
C VAL A 104 -16.45 9.23 2.77
N TYR A 105 -16.75 9.68 1.56
CA TYR A 105 -18.10 9.56 1.02
C TYR A 105 -18.38 8.21 0.32
N GLY A 106 -17.35 7.37 0.11
CA GLY A 106 -17.50 6.08 -0.54
C GLY A 106 -17.36 4.88 0.38
N PHE A 107 -16.54 4.97 1.44
CA PHE A 107 -16.13 3.78 2.22
C PHE A 107 -15.99 4.01 3.72
N LEU A 108 -15.73 5.25 4.16
CA LEU A 108 -15.51 5.58 5.56
C LEU A 108 -16.80 6.14 6.15
N ASP A 109 -17.69 5.27 6.58
CA ASP A 109 -18.96 5.67 7.14
C ASP A 109 -18.78 6.41 8.47
N PRO A 110 -19.32 7.63 8.61
CA PRO A 110 -19.36 8.31 9.90
C PRO A 110 -20.20 7.53 10.90
N SER A 111 -19.79 7.54 12.18
CA SER A 111 -20.55 6.89 13.24
C SER A 111 -21.93 7.51 13.41
N PRO A 112 -22.96 6.71 13.77
CA PRO A 112 -24.30 7.22 14.00
C PRO A 112 -24.36 8.35 15.05
N SER A 113 -23.49 8.32 16.06
CA SER A 113 -23.39 9.38 17.06
C SER A 113 -22.93 10.71 16.47
N LEU A 114 -21.91 10.68 15.59
CA LEU A 114 -21.42 11.89 14.94
C LEU A 114 -22.47 12.50 13.98
N ILE A 115 -23.23 11.64 13.29
CA ILE A 115 -24.32 12.09 12.39
C ILE A 115 -25.44 12.75 13.21
N LEU A 116 -25.79 12.21 14.38
CA LEU A 116 -26.81 12.78 15.23
C LEU A 116 -26.42 14.16 15.79
N ASP A 117 -25.13 14.33 16.15
CA ASP A 117 -24.63 15.57 16.77
C ASP A 117 -24.45 16.71 15.74
N TYR A 118 -23.97 16.39 14.52
CA TYR A 118 -23.55 17.41 13.55
C TYR A 118 -24.27 17.32 12.19
N GLY A 119 -25.02 16.26 11.94
CA GLY A 119 -25.61 15.97 10.63
C GLY A 119 -24.62 15.31 9.66
N GLU A 120 -25.14 14.61 8.65
CA GLU A 120 -24.36 13.75 7.73
C GLU A 120 -23.24 14.52 6.99
N GLY A 121 -23.56 15.70 6.44
CA GLY A 121 -22.58 16.49 5.69
C GLY A 121 -21.42 17.01 6.55
N TRP A 122 -21.69 17.47 7.76
CA TRP A 122 -20.65 17.95 8.68
C TRP A 122 -19.85 16.79 9.29
N ALA A 123 -20.49 15.65 9.54
CA ALA A 123 -19.81 14.45 10.01
C ALA A 123 -18.72 13.99 9.00
N GLY A 124 -19.08 13.91 7.71
CA GLY A 124 -18.12 13.63 6.66
C GLY A 124 -17.01 14.68 6.56
N ALA A 125 -17.35 15.97 6.65
CA ALA A 125 -16.36 17.05 6.58
C ALA A 125 -15.35 17.00 7.74
N ILE A 126 -15.77 16.62 8.95
CA ILE A 126 -14.88 16.43 10.11
C ILE A 126 -13.90 15.31 9.85
N ILE A 127 -14.33 14.17 9.29
CA ILE A 127 -13.45 13.06 8.96
C ILE A 127 -12.46 13.45 7.84
N VAL A 128 -12.93 14.11 6.77
CA VAL A 128 -12.06 14.63 5.70
C VAL A 128 -10.98 15.56 6.26
N PHE A 129 -11.35 16.44 7.19
CA PHE A 129 -10.41 17.37 7.81
C PHE A 129 -9.35 16.64 8.65
N GLN A 130 -9.73 15.60 9.39
CA GLN A 130 -8.78 14.77 10.15
C GLN A 130 -7.81 14.05 9.21
N LEU A 131 -8.29 13.45 8.12
CA LEU A 131 -7.46 12.82 7.09
C LEU A 131 -6.53 13.83 6.41
N PHE A 132 -7.02 15.03 6.13
CA PHE A 132 -6.20 16.11 5.58
C PHE A 132 -5.05 16.48 6.52
N LEU A 133 -5.34 16.67 7.81
CA LEU A 133 -4.31 16.97 8.80
C LEU A 133 -3.29 15.83 8.93
N GLY A 134 -3.75 14.58 8.93
CA GLY A 134 -2.87 13.40 8.98
C GLY A 134 -1.91 13.37 7.80
N SER A 135 -2.43 13.47 6.58
CA SER A 135 -1.61 13.47 5.36
C SER A 135 -0.69 14.67 5.26
N LEU A 136 -1.14 15.84 5.72
CA LEU A 136 -0.29 17.04 5.80
C LEU A 136 0.89 16.81 6.75
N LEU A 137 0.66 16.18 7.90
CA LEU A 137 1.73 15.84 8.85
C LEU A 137 2.73 14.86 8.23
N VAL A 138 2.25 13.83 7.53
CA VAL A 138 3.14 12.89 6.80
C VAL A 138 3.99 13.62 5.79
N PHE A 139 3.39 14.52 5.02
CA PHE A 139 4.12 15.35 4.05
C PHE A 139 5.21 16.21 4.71
N LEU A 140 4.90 16.82 5.85
CA LEU A 140 5.89 17.61 6.61
C LEU A 140 7.00 16.73 7.20
N LEU A 141 6.66 15.52 7.67
CA LEU A 141 7.63 14.54 8.16
C LEU A 141 8.53 14.02 7.03
N ASP A 142 7.98 13.79 5.82
CA ASP A 142 8.79 13.44 4.64
C ASP A 142 9.80 14.54 4.31
N GLU A 143 9.36 15.79 4.30
CA GLU A 143 10.26 16.93 4.04
C GLU A 143 11.34 17.07 5.13
N LEU A 144 10.98 16.82 6.38
CA LEU A 144 11.92 16.86 7.50
C LEU A 144 13.01 15.78 7.36
N VAL A 145 12.62 14.54 7.03
CA VAL A 145 13.57 13.42 6.80
C VAL A 145 14.46 13.72 5.60
N SER A 146 13.88 14.17 4.49
CA SER A 146 14.61 14.45 3.25
C SER A 146 15.66 15.55 3.42
N LYS A 147 15.43 16.53 4.32
CA LYS A 147 16.38 17.61 4.60
C LYS A 147 17.38 17.32 5.72
N TRP A 148 16.92 16.68 6.80
CA TRP A 148 17.70 16.55 8.04
C TRP A 148 17.93 15.10 8.47
N GLY A 149 17.26 14.14 7.83
CA GLY A 149 17.32 12.71 8.12
C GLY A 149 18.29 11.93 7.27
N ILE A 150 18.07 10.62 7.23
CA ILE A 150 18.83 9.65 6.45
C ILE A 150 17.93 9.16 5.29
N GLY A 151 18.30 9.47 4.06
CA GLY A 151 17.60 9.03 2.85
C GLY A 151 16.33 9.81 2.54
N SER A 152 15.37 9.16 1.88
CA SER A 152 14.06 9.71 1.52
C SER A 152 13.02 9.33 2.57
N GLY A 153 12.16 10.26 2.96
CA GLY A 153 11.08 10.01 3.91
C GLY A 153 10.08 8.98 3.39
N ILE A 154 9.71 9.03 2.11
CA ILE A 154 8.82 8.05 1.48
C ILE A 154 9.36 6.62 1.66
N SER A 155 10.63 6.39 1.28
CA SER A 155 11.25 5.08 1.42
C SER A 155 11.35 4.62 2.88
N LEU A 156 11.58 5.56 3.79
CA LEU A 156 11.65 5.29 5.23
C LEU A 156 10.27 4.84 5.77
N PHE A 157 9.18 5.52 5.40
CA PHE A 157 7.84 5.18 5.85
C PHE A 157 7.35 3.85 5.28
N ILE A 158 7.65 3.56 4.00
CA ILE A 158 7.36 2.24 3.42
C ILE A 158 8.11 1.15 4.18
N ALA A 159 9.41 1.32 4.39
CA ALA A 159 10.23 0.35 5.12
C ALA A 159 9.73 0.17 6.56
N ALA A 160 9.32 1.25 7.24
CA ALA A 160 8.75 1.20 8.58
C ALA A 160 7.41 0.47 8.61
N GLY A 161 6.49 0.76 7.68
CA GLY A 161 5.19 0.10 7.57
C GLY A 161 5.32 -1.40 7.27
N VAL A 162 6.18 -1.78 6.32
CA VAL A 162 6.46 -3.19 6.01
C VAL A 162 7.12 -3.89 7.19
N ALA A 163 8.09 -3.25 7.86
CA ALA A 163 8.72 -3.82 9.05
C ALA A 163 7.71 -4.02 10.18
N GLN A 164 6.80 -3.06 10.42
CA GLN A 164 5.74 -3.17 11.40
C GLN A 164 4.80 -4.34 11.07
N SER A 165 4.33 -4.44 9.82
CA SER A 165 3.46 -5.54 9.39
C SER A 165 4.12 -6.90 9.54
N THR A 166 5.39 -7.01 9.17
CA THR A 166 6.17 -8.25 9.32
C THR A 166 6.37 -8.61 10.80
N PHE A 167 6.67 -7.62 11.64
CA PHE A 167 6.89 -7.84 13.06
C PHE A 167 5.59 -8.26 13.77
N VAL A 168 4.49 -7.57 13.49
CA VAL A 168 3.17 -7.90 14.03
C VAL A 168 2.71 -9.26 13.51
N GLY A 169 2.77 -9.53 12.21
CA GLY A 169 2.40 -10.81 11.62
C GLY A 169 3.24 -11.99 12.13
N THR A 170 4.46 -11.76 12.60
CA THR A 170 5.33 -12.81 13.15
C THR A 170 5.13 -13.02 14.65
N LEU A 171 4.96 -11.96 15.44
CA LEU A 171 5.08 -11.98 16.91
C LEU A 171 3.78 -11.65 17.66
N SER A 172 2.69 -11.26 16.99
CA SER A 172 1.44 -10.87 17.68
C SER A 172 0.87 -12.03 18.52
N PRO A 173 0.69 -11.85 19.84
CA PRO A 173 0.05 -12.83 20.70
C PRO A 173 -1.49 -12.70 20.74
N LEU A 174 -2.06 -11.71 20.04
CA LEU A 174 -3.49 -11.44 20.01
C LEU A 174 -4.23 -12.50 19.17
N ALA A 175 -5.47 -12.78 19.53
CA ALA A 175 -6.32 -13.70 18.78
C ALA A 175 -6.55 -13.21 17.35
N THR A 176 -6.71 -14.12 16.38
CA THR A 176 -6.98 -13.79 14.98
C THR A 176 -8.30 -13.05 14.83
N VAL A 177 -9.34 -13.46 15.55
CA VAL A 177 -10.62 -12.74 15.63
C VAL A 177 -10.66 -11.98 16.95
N GLU A 178 -10.71 -10.66 16.87
CA GLU A 178 -10.76 -9.78 18.05
C GLU A 178 -12.05 -10.00 18.86
N GLY A 179 -11.92 -9.91 20.17
CA GLY A 179 -13.07 -10.09 21.09
C GLY A 179 -13.43 -11.53 21.39
N GLN A 180 -12.84 -12.52 20.75
CA GLN A 180 -13.02 -13.93 21.07
C GLN A 180 -11.82 -14.48 21.87
N PRO A 181 -12.05 -15.43 22.80
CA PRO A 181 -10.97 -16.06 23.54
C PRO A 181 -10.10 -16.90 22.60
N LEU A 182 -8.82 -17.05 22.97
CA LEU A 182 -7.89 -17.93 22.27
C LEU A 182 -8.41 -19.38 22.34
N SER A 183 -8.56 -20.01 21.17
CA SER A 183 -8.96 -21.40 20.99
C SER A 183 -8.20 -22.03 19.83
N PHE A 184 -8.41 -23.33 19.59
CA PHE A 184 -7.84 -24.00 18.42
C PHE A 184 -8.35 -23.39 17.10
N GLU A 185 -9.64 -23.01 17.06
CA GLU A 185 -10.26 -22.34 15.90
C GLU A 185 -9.89 -20.84 15.80
N ASN A 186 -9.51 -20.23 16.89
CA ASN A 186 -9.09 -18.83 16.98
C ASN A 186 -7.71 -18.68 17.65
N PRO A 187 -6.64 -19.17 17.02
CA PRO A 187 -5.29 -19.10 17.55
C PRO A 187 -4.73 -17.67 17.49
N PRO A 188 -3.57 -17.42 18.11
CA PRO A 188 -2.87 -16.15 17.98
C PRO A 188 -2.58 -15.78 16.52
N SER A 189 -2.73 -14.52 16.15
CA SER A 189 -2.55 -14.02 14.76
C SER A 189 -1.10 -14.07 14.28
N GLY A 190 -0.11 -14.00 15.18
CA GLY A 190 1.31 -14.07 14.83
C GLY A 190 1.78 -15.49 14.59
N THR A 191 2.62 -15.71 13.57
CA THR A 191 3.14 -17.04 13.20
C THR A 191 3.80 -17.78 14.36
N LEU A 192 4.72 -17.13 15.10
CA LEU A 192 5.46 -17.80 16.20
C LEU A 192 4.56 -18.09 17.41
N PRO A 193 3.77 -17.14 17.93
CA PRO A 193 2.80 -17.42 18.99
C PRO A 193 1.76 -18.48 18.60
N MET A 194 1.29 -18.48 17.36
CA MET A 194 0.36 -19.49 16.84
C MET A 194 0.95 -20.90 16.89
N ILE A 195 2.18 -21.09 16.39
CA ILE A 195 2.88 -22.37 16.46
C ILE A 195 3.00 -22.87 17.90
N PHE A 196 3.48 -21.99 18.80
CA PHE A 196 3.68 -22.34 20.19
C PHE A 196 2.35 -22.66 20.90
N TYR A 197 1.32 -21.87 20.67
CA TYR A 197 0.00 -22.08 21.25
C TYR A 197 -0.63 -23.39 20.77
N THR A 198 -0.64 -23.63 19.45
CA THR A 198 -1.25 -24.80 18.85
C THR A 198 -0.52 -26.08 19.28
N LEU A 199 0.80 -26.11 19.27
CA LEU A 199 1.58 -27.27 19.73
C LEU A 199 1.40 -27.57 21.23
N ARG A 200 1.09 -26.57 22.04
CA ARG A 200 0.86 -26.74 23.47
C ARG A 200 -0.58 -27.12 23.84
N THR A 201 -1.55 -26.65 23.08
CA THR A 201 -2.99 -26.73 23.43
C THR A 201 -3.73 -27.76 22.63
N ALA A 202 -3.34 -28.00 21.37
CA ALA A 202 -4.03 -28.94 20.50
C ALA A 202 -3.79 -30.40 20.92
N SER A 203 -4.85 -31.18 20.87
CA SER A 203 -4.77 -32.63 21.06
C SER A 203 -4.23 -33.31 19.77
N ASN A 204 -3.73 -34.56 19.91
CA ASN A 204 -3.25 -35.32 18.75
C ASN A 204 -4.36 -35.54 17.69
N SER A 205 -5.63 -35.62 18.11
CA SER A 205 -6.76 -35.72 17.19
C SER A 205 -6.97 -34.44 16.40
N GLN A 206 -6.84 -33.29 17.02
CA GLN A 206 -6.96 -31.98 16.36
C GLN A 206 -5.82 -31.73 15.36
N LEU A 207 -4.62 -32.12 15.70
CA LEU A 207 -3.47 -31.94 14.80
C LEU A 207 -3.54 -32.82 13.56
N VAL A 208 -4.06 -34.06 13.67
CA VAL A 208 -4.01 -35.04 12.58
C VAL A 208 -5.35 -35.19 11.87
N GLN A 209 -6.47 -35.22 12.61
CA GLN A 209 -7.81 -35.48 12.04
C GLN A 209 -8.57 -34.21 11.65
N GLU A 210 -8.30 -33.08 12.33
CA GLU A 210 -8.93 -31.79 12.06
C GLU A 210 -8.00 -30.86 11.25
N ASN A 211 -7.07 -31.42 10.49
CA ASN A 211 -6.14 -30.69 9.62
C ASN A 211 -5.32 -29.57 10.32
N GLY A 212 -5.00 -29.74 11.62
CA GLY A 212 -4.25 -28.73 12.37
C GLY A 212 -2.89 -28.36 11.79
N PHE A 213 -2.20 -29.33 11.14
CA PHE A 213 -0.97 -29.05 10.43
C PHE A 213 -1.19 -28.23 9.16
N GLU A 214 -2.26 -28.47 8.41
CA GLU A 214 -2.61 -27.72 7.21
C GLU A 214 -2.99 -26.28 7.58
N MET A 215 -3.79 -26.11 8.62
CA MET A 215 -4.10 -24.80 9.20
C MET A 215 -2.84 -24.01 9.57
N MET A 216 -1.88 -24.63 10.27
CA MET A 216 -0.64 -23.98 10.66
C MET A 216 0.25 -23.61 9.46
N LEU A 217 0.28 -24.48 8.44
CA LEU A 217 1.17 -24.32 7.29
C LEU A 217 0.61 -23.38 6.22
N LEU A 218 -0.71 -23.42 5.95
CA LEU A 218 -1.32 -22.83 4.75
C LEU A 218 -2.51 -21.90 5.04
N GLU A 219 -3.43 -22.27 5.94
CA GLU A 219 -4.74 -21.59 6.05
C GLU A 219 -4.80 -20.44 7.06
N HIS A 220 -3.81 -20.35 7.95
CA HIS A 220 -3.79 -19.29 8.96
C HIS A 220 -3.54 -17.91 8.32
N ALA A 221 -3.97 -16.84 8.98
CA ALA A 221 -3.76 -15.46 8.53
C ALA A 221 -2.27 -15.14 8.24
N ASN A 222 -1.35 -15.72 9.04
CA ASN A 222 0.11 -15.63 8.84
C ASN A 222 0.71 -17.05 8.90
N PRO A 223 0.60 -17.85 7.82
CA PRO A 223 1.04 -19.24 7.84
C PRO A 223 2.57 -19.34 7.85
N ILE A 224 3.08 -20.48 8.33
CA ILE A 224 4.54 -20.75 8.39
C ILE A 224 5.17 -20.66 7.00
N VAL A 225 4.50 -21.18 5.98
CA VAL A 225 5.00 -21.16 4.59
C VAL A 225 5.18 -19.73 4.10
N ALA A 226 4.29 -18.79 4.46
CA ALA A 226 4.44 -17.38 4.10
C ALA A 226 5.68 -16.75 4.76
N LEU A 227 5.95 -17.06 6.04
CA LEU A 227 7.14 -16.56 6.73
C LEU A 227 8.43 -17.11 6.10
N VAL A 228 8.49 -18.41 5.85
CA VAL A 228 9.68 -19.06 5.27
C VAL A 228 9.91 -18.56 3.84
N SER A 229 8.85 -18.48 3.01
CA SER A 229 8.95 -17.97 1.64
C SER A 229 9.40 -16.50 1.61
N SER A 230 8.91 -15.67 2.53
CA SER A 230 9.34 -14.27 2.65
C SER A 230 10.82 -14.14 2.98
N ILE A 231 11.35 -14.99 3.89
CA ILE A 231 12.78 -15.02 4.20
C ILE A 231 13.59 -15.45 2.98
N ILE A 232 13.15 -16.49 2.27
CA ILE A 232 13.85 -16.99 1.07
C ILE A 232 13.88 -15.92 -0.02
N VAL A 233 12.73 -15.30 -0.31
CA VAL A 233 12.63 -14.22 -1.30
C VAL A 233 13.51 -13.04 -0.92
N PHE A 234 13.50 -12.64 0.36
CA PHE A 234 14.36 -11.57 0.87
C PHE A 234 15.84 -11.86 0.61
N LEU A 235 16.32 -13.07 0.92
CA LEU A 235 17.71 -13.47 0.70
C LEU A 235 18.07 -13.50 -0.78
N VAL A 236 17.18 -14.01 -1.64
CA VAL A 236 17.38 -14.06 -3.10
C VAL A 236 17.46 -12.64 -3.67
N VAL A 237 16.53 -11.76 -3.29
CA VAL A 237 16.53 -10.37 -3.75
C VAL A 237 17.76 -9.61 -3.27
N ALA A 238 18.12 -9.76 -1.98
CA ALA A 238 19.33 -9.12 -1.42
C ALA A 238 20.60 -9.57 -2.14
N TYR A 239 20.68 -10.86 -2.48
CA TYR A 239 21.81 -11.40 -3.27
C TYR A 239 21.81 -10.84 -4.70
N ALA A 240 20.66 -10.83 -5.38
CA ALA A 240 20.54 -10.33 -6.75
C ALA A 240 20.87 -8.83 -6.84
N GLU A 241 20.42 -8.03 -5.87
CA GLU A 241 20.68 -6.57 -5.83
C GLU A 241 22.16 -6.27 -5.53
N SER A 242 22.79 -7.07 -4.69
CA SER A 242 24.22 -6.90 -4.37
C SER A 242 25.16 -7.37 -5.48
N SER A 243 24.67 -8.22 -6.39
CA SER A 243 25.46 -8.80 -7.47
C SER A 243 25.79 -7.76 -8.54
N LYS A 244 27.08 -7.63 -8.89
CA LYS A 244 27.60 -6.70 -9.88
C LYS A 244 28.48 -7.45 -10.86
N LEU A 245 28.33 -7.16 -12.17
CA LEU A 245 29.23 -7.59 -13.21
C LEU A 245 30.24 -6.47 -13.45
N GLU A 246 31.51 -6.73 -13.20
CA GLU A 246 32.59 -5.77 -13.42
C GLU A 246 33.15 -5.92 -14.85
N LEU A 247 32.88 -4.91 -15.71
CA LEU A 247 33.47 -4.88 -17.05
C LEU A 247 34.83 -4.18 -17.01
N PRO A 248 35.92 -4.85 -17.45
CA PRO A 248 37.22 -4.21 -17.54
C PRO A 248 37.23 -3.17 -18.67
N LEU A 249 37.41 -1.91 -18.33
CA LEU A 249 37.60 -0.81 -19.30
C LEU A 249 39.09 -0.66 -19.58
N THR A 250 39.49 -0.88 -20.83
CA THR A 250 40.85 -0.60 -21.30
C THR A 250 40.87 0.72 -22.06
N HIS A 251 41.60 1.69 -21.57
CA HIS A 251 41.86 2.95 -22.28
C HIS A 251 43.10 2.78 -23.17
N GLY A 252 42.92 2.90 -24.48
CA GLY A 252 44.01 2.69 -25.43
C GLY A 252 45.16 3.72 -25.39
N LYS A 253 44.99 4.82 -24.62
CA LYS A 253 45.99 5.91 -24.52
C LYS A 253 46.82 5.91 -23.22
N VAL A 254 46.41 5.15 -22.19
CA VAL A 254 47.13 5.14 -20.89
C VAL A 254 47.48 3.69 -20.52
N ARG A 255 48.77 3.34 -20.66
CA ARG A 255 49.27 2.06 -20.19
C ARG A 255 49.23 1.98 -18.66
N GLY A 256 48.43 1.05 -18.12
CA GLY A 256 48.45 0.69 -16.71
C GLY A 256 47.21 1.05 -15.88
N HIS A 257 46.26 1.84 -16.38
CA HIS A 257 44.99 2.11 -15.66
C HIS A 257 43.89 1.18 -16.20
N ARG A 258 43.56 0.16 -15.41
CA ARG A 258 42.39 -0.70 -15.65
C ARG A 258 41.24 -0.13 -14.84
N GLY A 259 40.34 0.60 -15.49
CA GLY A 259 39.05 0.99 -14.88
C GLY A 259 38.11 -0.22 -14.91
N GLN A 260 37.31 -0.38 -13.87
CA GLN A 260 36.21 -1.35 -13.84
C GLN A 260 34.90 -0.59 -13.84
N TYR A 261 33.99 -0.95 -14.74
CA TYR A 261 32.64 -0.40 -14.76
C TYR A 261 31.67 -1.44 -14.18
N PRO A 262 31.11 -1.21 -12.99
CA PRO A 262 30.20 -2.15 -12.37
C PRO A 262 28.79 -2.02 -12.97
N ILE A 263 28.30 -3.08 -13.60
CA ILE A 263 26.90 -3.21 -14.02
C ILE A 263 26.17 -4.02 -12.96
N ARG A 264 25.11 -3.46 -12.40
CA ARG A 264 24.26 -4.19 -11.44
C ARG A 264 23.40 -5.20 -12.18
N LEU A 265 23.19 -6.39 -11.57
CA LEU A 265 22.31 -7.42 -12.12
C LEU A 265 20.86 -6.93 -12.18
N VAL A 266 20.41 -6.25 -11.12
CA VAL A 266 19.10 -5.58 -11.06
C VAL A 266 19.33 -4.09 -11.23
N TYR A 267 19.00 -3.58 -12.43
CA TYR A 267 19.20 -2.17 -12.78
C TYR A 267 17.96 -1.31 -12.51
N ALA A 268 16.77 -1.94 -12.50
CA ALA A 268 15.51 -1.24 -12.26
C ALA A 268 15.38 -0.83 -10.80
N SER A 269 15.06 0.43 -10.57
CA SER A 269 14.70 0.94 -9.24
C SER A 269 13.33 0.42 -8.81
N ASN A 270 13.10 0.23 -7.51
CA ASN A 270 11.78 -0.11 -6.95
C ASN A 270 10.76 1.03 -7.10
N ILE A 271 11.23 2.25 -7.36
CA ILE A 271 10.37 3.45 -7.46
C ILE A 271 9.26 3.29 -8.51
N PRO A 272 9.49 2.84 -9.76
CA PRO A 272 8.43 2.66 -10.75
C PRO A 272 7.35 1.67 -10.29
N VAL A 273 7.72 0.61 -9.58
CA VAL A 273 6.76 -0.39 -9.06
C VAL A 273 5.87 0.24 -7.99
N ILE A 274 6.45 0.98 -7.05
CA ILE A 274 5.72 1.69 -6.01
C ILE A 274 4.77 2.73 -6.62
N LEU A 275 5.26 3.50 -7.61
CA LEU A 275 4.47 4.49 -8.31
C LEU A 275 3.27 3.85 -9.04
N MET A 276 3.49 2.74 -9.76
CA MET A 276 2.42 2.01 -10.43
C MET A 276 1.40 1.42 -9.44
N ALA A 277 1.86 0.83 -8.35
CA ALA A 277 0.97 0.29 -7.32
C ALA A 277 0.08 1.39 -6.71
N ALA A 278 0.63 2.56 -6.41
CA ALA A 278 -0.14 3.69 -5.91
C ALA A 278 -1.15 4.22 -6.95
N LEU A 279 -0.74 4.29 -8.23
CA LEU A 279 -1.65 4.69 -9.31
C LEU A 279 -2.82 3.72 -9.46
N LEU A 280 -2.54 2.41 -9.47
CA LEU A 280 -3.57 1.37 -9.57
C LEU A 280 -4.50 1.39 -8.36
N ALA A 281 -3.98 1.59 -7.14
CA ALA A 281 -4.78 1.73 -5.94
C ALA A 281 -5.76 2.91 -6.05
N ASN A 282 -5.30 4.06 -6.55
CA ASN A 282 -6.18 5.22 -6.78
C ASN A 282 -7.23 4.94 -7.87
N VAL A 283 -6.86 4.29 -8.95
CA VAL A 283 -7.84 3.91 -10.00
C VAL A 283 -8.90 2.97 -9.42
N ASN A 284 -8.51 1.96 -8.65
CA ASN A 284 -9.44 1.03 -7.99
C ASN A 284 -10.35 1.76 -6.99
N MET A 285 -9.82 2.74 -6.26
CA MET A 285 -10.61 3.59 -5.39
C MET A 285 -11.69 4.35 -6.16
N PHE A 286 -11.32 4.99 -7.27
CA PHE A 286 -12.30 5.73 -8.08
C PHE A 286 -13.34 4.79 -8.72
N THR A 287 -12.95 3.60 -9.19
CA THR A 287 -13.89 2.62 -9.75
C THR A 287 -14.92 2.19 -8.70
N LEU A 288 -14.48 1.92 -7.48
CA LEU A 288 -15.38 1.52 -6.40
C LEU A 288 -16.27 2.69 -5.96
N LEU A 289 -15.75 3.93 -5.89
CA LEU A 289 -16.53 5.12 -5.60
C LEU A 289 -17.66 5.33 -6.63
N PHE A 290 -17.36 5.22 -7.91
CA PHE A 290 -18.35 5.35 -8.96
C PHE A 290 -19.42 4.24 -8.90
N HIS A 291 -19.04 3.05 -8.45
CA HIS A 291 -19.98 1.95 -8.27
C HIS A 291 -20.87 2.13 -7.03
N SER A 292 -20.29 2.53 -5.89
CA SER A 292 -20.99 2.59 -4.60
C SER A 292 -21.83 3.85 -4.41
N HIS A 293 -21.47 4.97 -5.05
CA HIS A 293 -22.17 6.24 -4.82
C HIS A 293 -23.49 6.32 -5.58
N PRO A 294 -24.64 6.61 -4.90
CA PRO A 294 -25.99 6.52 -5.50
C PRO A 294 -26.20 7.44 -6.70
N THR A 295 -25.56 8.60 -6.74
CA THR A 295 -25.69 9.53 -7.88
C THR A 295 -24.67 9.27 -8.98
N LEU A 296 -23.45 8.83 -8.62
CA LEU A 296 -22.38 8.57 -9.58
C LEU A 296 -22.59 7.24 -10.31
N SER A 297 -23.17 6.24 -9.65
CA SER A 297 -23.51 4.94 -10.27
C SER A 297 -24.51 5.05 -11.43
N THR A 298 -25.29 6.14 -11.50
CA THR A 298 -26.26 6.38 -12.58
C THR A 298 -25.70 7.18 -13.74
N VAL A 299 -24.46 7.69 -13.66
CA VAL A 299 -23.83 8.47 -14.73
C VAL A 299 -23.43 7.54 -15.89
N PRO A 300 -23.98 7.74 -17.10
CA PRO A 300 -23.56 6.95 -18.27
C PRO A 300 -22.12 7.33 -18.66
N ILE A 301 -21.20 6.37 -18.65
CA ILE A 301 -19.82 6.59 -19.02
C ILE A 301 -19.54 6.04 -20.40
N LEU A 302 -18.91 6.87 -21.24
CA LEU A 302 -18.38 6.52 -22.56
C LEU A 302 -19.35 5.80 -23.50
N GLY A 303 -20.56 6.32 -23.62
CA GLY A 303 -21.51 5.91 -24.65
C GLY A 303 -22.24 4.59 -24.39
N SER A 304 -22.13 4.00 -23.21
CA SER A 304 -23.02 2.93 -22.79
C SER A 304 -24.35 3.53 -22.33
N ASN A 305 -25.47 3.04 -22.85
CA ASN A 305 -26.82 3.45 -22.40
C ASN A 305 -27.18 2.84 -21.03
N GLY A 306 -26.25 2.26 -20.32
CA GLY A 306 -26.42 1.62 -19.01
C GLY A 306 -25.83 2.44 -17.88
N ALA A 307 -26.34 2.22 -16.66
CA ALA A 307 -25.75 2.73 -15.44
C ALA A 307 -24.30 2.19 -15.30
N TRP A 308 -23.45 2.89 -14.54
CA TRP A 308 -22.06 2.46 -14.29
C TRP A 308 -21.97 1.01 -13.78
N SER A 309 -22.90 0.58 -12.94
CA SER A 309 -23.03 -0.78 -12.43
C SER A 309 -23.20 -1.85 -13.52
N GLN A 310 -23.50 -1.46 -14.76
CA GLN A 310 -23.68 -2.33 -15.92
C GLN A 310 -22.57 -2.16 -16.97
N SER A 311 -21.60 -1.28 -16.75
CA SER A 311 -20.42 -1.14 -17.62
C SER A 311 -19.35 -2.14 -17.22
N GLU A 312 -19.45 -3.34 -17.75
CA GLU A 312 -18.58 -4.50 -17.47
C GLU A 312 -17.06 -4.20 -17.63
N TRP A 313 -16.68 -3.26 -18.44
CA TRP A 313 -15.28 -3.04 -18.76
C TRP A 313 -14.49 -2.13 -17.79
N PHE A 314 -15.15 -1.31 -16.97
CA PHE A 314 -14.44 -0.47 -15.99
C PHE A 314 -14.32 -1.15 -14.62
N GLY A 315 -15.31 -1.90 -14.21
CA GLY A 315 -15.32 -2.70 -12.99
C GLY A 315 -16.70 -2.87 -12.39
N SER A 316 -17.08 -4.08 -12.09
CA SER A 316 -18.28 -4.42 -11.34
C SER A 316 -17.91 -5.11 -10.03
N TYR A 317 -18.73 -4.91 -9.00
CA TYR A 317 -18.48 -5.37 -7.63
C TYR A 317 -19.71 -6.12 -7.13
N TYR A 318 -19.52 -7.14 -6.28
CA TYR A 318 -20.63 -7.76 -5.57
C TYR A 318 -21.21 -6.80 -4.54
N GLU A 319 -22.51 -6.87 -4.32
CA GLU A 319 -23.18 -6.03 -3.30
C GLU A 319 -22.51 -6.21 -1.93
N GLY A 320 -22.08 -5.10 -1.33
CA GLY A 320 -21.40 -5.10 -0.02
C GLY A 320 -19.96 -5.61 -0.03
N SER A 321 -19.36 -5.88 -1.20
CA SER A 321 -17.95 -6.29 -1.33
C SER A 321 -17.10 -5.19 -1.93
N THR A 322 -15.84 -5.13 -1.50
CA THR A 322 -14.79 -4.28 -2.06
C THR A 322 -13.96 -4.98 -3.12
N THR A 323 -14.20 -6.30 -3.33
CA THR A 323 -13.50 -7.07 -4.34
C THR A 323 -14.24 -6.98 -5.68
N PRO A 324 -13.59 -6.49 -6.73
CA PRO A 324 -14.17 -6.45 -8.05
C PRO A 324 -14.32 -7.88 -8.59
N HIS A 325 -15.37 -8.13 -9.37
CA HIS A 325 -15.58 -9.43 -9.99
C HIS A 325 -15.36 -9.40 -11.50
N ASP A 326 -15.30 -8.22 -12.11
CA ASP A 326 -15.12 -8.07 -13.56
C ASP A 326 -14.51 -6.70 -13.93
N GLY A 327 -14.07 -6.57 -15.19
CA GLY A 327 -13.58 -5.33 -15.78
C GLY A 327 -12.14 -4.96 -15.40
N PHE A 328 -11.76 -3.73 -15.72
CA PHE A 328 -10.40 -3.23 -15.47
C PHE A 328 -10.00 -3.30 -13.99
N ALA A 329 -10.94 -3.02 -13.08
CA ALA A 329 -10.69 -3.09 -11.65
C ALA A 329 -10.30 -4.50 -11.19
N TRP A 330 -10.94 -5.53 -11.76
CA TRP A 330 -10.59 -6.92 -11.49
C TRP A 330 -9.18 -7.26 -11.99
N TYR A 331 -8.87 -6.93 -13.25
CA TYR A 331 -7.53 -7.17 -13.79
C TYR A 331 -6.43 -6.44 -13.02
N SER A 332 -6.69 -5.23 -12.55
CA SER A 332 -5.70 -4.45 -11.81
C SER A 332 -5.50 -4.88 -10.36
N SER A 333 -6.51 -5.52 -9.75
CA SER A 333 -6.47 -5.96 -8.35
C SER A 333 -6.13 -7.43 -8.16
N MET A 334 -6.60 -8.30 -9.09
CA MET A 334 -6.44 -9.76 -8.98
C MET A 334 -5.15 -10.29 -9.59
N VAL A 335 -4.57 -9.59 -10.56
CA VAL A 335 -3.28 -10.00 -11.13
C VAL A 335 -2.16 -9.47 -10.22
N GLY A 336 -1.92 -10.16 -9.11
CA GLY A 336 -0.88 -9.80 -8.14
C GLY A 336 0.49 -10.39 -8.45
N GLY A 337 0.58 -11.43 -9.30
CA GLY A 337 1.83 -12.13 -9.57
C GLY A 337 1.87 -12.88 -10.89
N VAL A 338 3.04 -13.42 -11.19
CA VAL A 338 3.29 -14.23 -12.40
C VAL A 338 2.43 -15.50 -12.39
N SER A 339 2.14 -16.06 -11.22
CA SER A 339 1.30 -17.24 -11.05
C SER A 339 -0.12 -17.06 -11.61
N ASP A 340 -0.69 -15.86 -11.47
CA ASP A 340 -2.09 -15.61 -11.77
C ASP A 340 -2.40 -15.63 -13.27
N TRP A 341 -1.40 -15.36 -14.11
CA TRP A 341 -1.53 -15.43 -15.56
C TRP A 341 -0.74 -16.58 -16.19
N LEU A 342 0.40 -16.98 -15.60
CA LEU A 342 1.26 -18.00 -16.18
C LEU A 342 0.72 -19.41 -15.95
N ILE A 343 0.18 -19.70 -14.76
CA ILE A 343 -0.39 -21.03 -14.44
C ILE A 343 -1.61 -21.33 -15.30
N PRO A 344 -2.61 -20.47 -15.45
CA PRO A 344 -3.72 -20.70 -16.37
C PRO A 344 -3.27 -20.89 -17.81
N LEU A 345 -2.27 -20.14 -18.28
CA LEU A 345 -1.73 -20.23 -19.64
C LEU A 345 -1.01 -21.57 -19.89
N LEU A 346 -0.32 -22.10 -18.89
CA LEU A 346 0.39 -23.37 -18.99
C LEU A 346 -0.56 -24.59 -18.84
N ASN A 347 -1.60 -24.47 -18.05
CA ASN A 347 -2.53 -25.57 -17.79
C ASN A 347 -3.57 -25.80 -18.88
N GLN A 348 -3.71 -24.92 -19.87
CA GLN A 348 -4.69 -25.00 -20.98
C GLN A 348 -6.14 -25.31 -20.53
N GLN A 349 -6.44 -25.20 -19.26
CA GLN A 349 -7.81 -25.33 -18.76
C GLN A 349 -8.44 -23.94 -18.84
N GLY A 350 -9.36 -23.81 -19.78
CA GLY A 350 -9.95 -22.57 -20.22
C GLY A 350 -10.94 -21.93 -19.27
N ASP A 351 -10.53 -21.69 -18.06
CA ASP A 351 -11.20 -20.76 -17.15
C ASP A 351 -10.23 -19.64 -16.80
N VAL A 352 -9.92 -18.84 -17.83
CA VAL A 352 -9.46 -17.47 -17.63
C VAL A 352 -10.74 -16.65 -17.50
N HIS A 353 -11.23 -16.54 -16.29
CA HIS A 353 -12.26 -15.57 -15.96
C HIS A 353 -11.65 -14.19 -15.83
#